data_990f0edc1bb72af3da98c8b2f03b10b1
#
_entry.id   990f0edc1bb72af3da98c8b2f03b10b1
#
_cell.length_a   1.000
_cell.length_b   1.000
_cell.length_c   1.000
_cell.angle_alpha   90.00
_cell.angle_beta   90.00
_cell.angle_gamma   90.00
#
_symmetry.space_group_name_H-M   'P 1'
#
loop_
_entity.id
_entity.type
_entity.pdbx_description
1 polymer ?
#
loop_
_entity_poly.entity_id
_entity_poly.type
_entity_poly.pdbx_seq_one_letter_code
_entity_poly.pdbx_strand_id
1 'polypeptide(L)'
;MRIHPDFTIQKVGASYVAVPIGETSRHFHAMLRLNETGAFLWKMLAAKDCTEEELVEALLAEYEVDRAIAERDVHALVELMREKKLFV
;
A
#
# COMPACT_ATOMS: atom_id res chain seq x y z
N MET A 1 2.61 -10.54 -4.29
CA MET A 1 2.77 -9.14 -4.73
C MET A 1 3.84 -8.46 -3.88
N ARG A 2 4.64 -7.68 -4.51
CA ARG A 2 5.72 -6.98 -3.84
C ARG A 2 5.90 -5.61 -4.48
N ILE A 3 6.09 -4.57 -3.65
CA ILE A 3 6.27 -3.21 -4.14
C ILE A 3 7.72 -2.95 -4.51
N HIS A 4 7.95 -2.08 -5.48
CA HIS A 4 9.29 -1.54 -5.74
C HIS A 4 9.87 -1.00 -4.44
N PRO A 5 11.15 -1.28 -4.13
CA PRO A 5 11.71 -0.94 -2.82
C PRO A 5 11.95 0.55 -2.60
N ASP A 6 12.08 1.34 -3.64
CA ASP A 6 12.52 2.72 -3.52
C ASP A 6 11.37 3.71 -3.34
N PHE A 7 10.59 3.48 -2.29
CA PHE A 7 9.53 4.39 -1.86
C PHE A 7 9.66 4.65 -0.38
N THR A 8 9.27 5.83 0.05
CA THR A 8 9.18 6.16 1.47
C THR A 8 7.75 6.60 1.78
N ILE A 9 7.31 6.28 2.99
CA ILE A 9 6.00 6.70 3.48
C ILE A 9 6.21 7.86 4.43
N GLN A 10 5.52 8.98 4.17
CA GLN A 10 5.58 10.16 5.02
C GLN A 10 4.19 10.50 5.52
N LYS A 11 4.09 10.86 6.79
CA LYS A 11 2.83 11.29 7.37
C LYS A 11 2.67 12.79 7.16
N VAL A 12 1.53 13.17 6.59
CA VAL A 12 1.21 14.58 6.34
C VAL A 12 -0.19 14.84 6.89
N GLY A 13 -0.25 15.46 8.07
CA GLY A 13 -1.51 15.65 8.77
C GLY A 13 -2.12 14.30 9.14
N ALA A 14 -3.36 14.07 8.75
CA ALA A 14 -4.07 12.82 9.00
C ALA A 14 -3.87 11.80 7.86
N SER A 15 -3.09 12.16 6.84
CA SER A 15 -2.87 11.32 5.66
C SER A 15 -1.44 10.82 5.61
N TYR A 16 -1.20 9.85 4.74
CA TYR A 16 0.14 9.34 4.45
C TYR A 16 0.39 9.48 2.96
N VAL A 17 1.64 9.67 2.60
CA VAL A 17 2.03 9.83 1.20
C VAL A 17 3.19 8.89 0.90
N ALA A 18 3.04 8.09 -0.15
CA ALA A 18 4.12 7.27 -0.67
C ALA A 18 4.86 8.07 -1.73
N VAL A 19 6.15 8.25 -1.53
CA VAL A 19 6.99 9.08 -2.40
C VAL A 19 8.12 8.24 -2.97
N PRO A 20 8.31 8.22 -4.30
CA PRO A 20 9.45 7.51 -4.89
C PRO A 20 10.75 8.22 -4.54
N ILE A 21 11.80 7.43 -4.31
CA ILE A 21 13.13 7.96 -3.98
C ILE A 21 14.18 7.35 -4.91
N GLY A 22 15.35 8.00 -4.99
CA GLY A 22 16.46 7.50 -5.79
C GLY A 22 16.12 7.39 -7.27
N GLU A 23 16.62 6.35 -7.91
CA GLU A 23 16.40 6.13 -9.34
C GLU A 23 14.91 5.95 -9.66
N THR A 24 14.14 5.41 -8.74
CA THR A 24 12.70 5.19 -8.92
C THR A 24 11.97 6.50 -9.16
N SER A 25 12.45 7.62 -8.60
CA SER A 25 11.82 8.93 -8.77
C SER A 25 11.87 9.40 -10.22
N ARG A 26 12.73 8.82 -11.06
CA ARG A 26 12.81 9.16 -12.49
C ARG A 26 11.69 8.49 -13.29
N HIS A 27 11.13 7.40 -12.76
CA HIS A 27 10.13 6.60 -13.46
C HIS A 27 8.73 6.82 -12.92
N PHE A 28 8.61 7.18 -11.64
CA PHE A 28 7.33 7.41 -10.98
C PHE A 28 7.28 8.87 -10.53
N HIS A 29 6.41 9.63 -11.17
CA HIS A 29 6.31 11.08 -10.89
C HIS A 29 5.18 11.41 -9.92
N ALA A 30 4.29 10.46 -9.67
CA ALA A 30 3.12 10.69 -8.85
C ALA A 30 3.35 10.24 -7.42
N MET A 31 2.93 11.07 -6.47
CA MET A 31 2.84 10.68 -5.07
C MET A 31 1.49 10.02 -4.88
N LEU A 32 1.46 8.93 -4.13
CA LEU A 32 0.22 8.23 -3.84
C LEU A 32 -0.22 8.55 -2.42
N ARG A 33 -1.41 9.14 -2.28
CA ARG A 33 -1.96 9.46 -0.98
C ARG A 33 -2.66 8.23 -0.41
N LEU A 34 -2.39 7.94 0.87
CA LEU A 34 -2.93 6.77 1.55
C LEU A 34 -3.60 7.20 2.85
N ASN A 35 -4.63 6.47 3.25
CA ASN A 35 -5.16 6.58 4.60
C ASN A 35 -4.33 5.67 5.52
N GLU A 36 -4.70 5.62 6.81
CA GLU A 36 -3.95 4.84 7.79
C GLU A 36 -3.86 3.36 7.43
N THR A 37 -4.97 2.76 7.03
CA THR A 37 -5.00 1.34 6.65
C THR A 37 -4.21 1.10 5.38
N GLY A 38 -4.28 2.01 4.42
CA GLY A 38 -3.50 1.91 3.19
C GLY A 38 -2.01 1.96 3.47
N ALA A 39 -1.57 2.83 4.37
CA ALA A 39 -0.16 2.92 4.76
C ALA A 39 0.29 1.64 5.47
N PHE A 40 -0.57 1.07 6.32
CA PHE A 40 -0.29 -0.19 6.99
C PHE A 40 -0.05 -1.32 5.97
N LEU A 41 -0.94 -1.44 5.00
CA LEU A 41 -0.82 -2.45 3.96
C LEU A 41 0.41 -2.22 3.07
N TRP A 42 0.70 -0.97 2.77
CA TRP A 42 1.89 -0.62 2.00
C TRP A 42 3.16 -1.09 2.69
N LYS A 43 3.27 -0.84 3.99
CA LYS A 43 4.44 -1.26 4.76
C LYS A 43 4.62 -2.76 4.76
N MET A 44 3.53 -3.51 4.79
CA MET A 44 3.61 -4.97 4.69
C MET A 44 4.15 -5.40 3.33
N LEU A 45 3.63 -4.82 2.25
CA LEU A 45 4.08 -5.14 0.90
C LEU A 45 5.52 -4.71 0.65
N ALA A 46 5.98 -3.68 1.33
CA ALA A 46 7.38 -3.24 1.25
C ALA A 46 8.32 -4.18 1.99
N ALA A 47 7.81 -4.83 3.05
CA ALA A 47 8.63 -5.70 3.88
C ALA A 47 8.79 -7.10 3.29
N LYS A 48 7.74 -7.60 2.63
CA LYS A 48 7.77 -8.96 2.05
C LYS A 48 6.72 -9.11 0.96
N ASP A 49 6.84 -10.17 0.19
CA ASP A 49 5.84 -10.57 -0.79
C ASP A 49 4.58 -11.03 -0.06
N CYS A 50 3.44 -10.46 -0.40
CA CYS A 50 2.16 -10.79 0.23
C CYS A 50 1.08 -11.06 -0.82
N THR A 51 0.15 -11.94 -0.48
CA THR A 51 -1.07 -12.14 -1.27
C THR A 51 -2.16 -11.20 -0.75
N GLU A 52 -3.22 -11.02 -1.54
CA GLU A 52 -4.37 -10.23 -1.07
C GLU A 52 -4.98 -10.83 0.20
N GLU A 53 -5.05 -12.16 0.27
CA GLU A 53 -5.59 -12.83 1.45
C GLU A 53 -4.76 -12.53 2.69
N GLU A 54 -3.45 -12.56 2.57
CA GLU A 54 -2.56 -12.22 3.67
C GLU A 54 -2.77 -10.77 4.14
N LEU A 55 -2.97 -9.86 3.20
CA LEU A 55 -3.27 -8.47 3.52
C LEU A 55 -4.60 -8.31 4.24
N VAL A 56 -5.62 -9.03 3.80
CA VAL A 56 -6.93 -9.02 4.46
C VAL A 56 -6.82 -9.54 5.88
N GLU A 57 -6.14 -10.66 6.07
CA GLU A 57 -5.98 -11.25 7.40
C GLU A 57 -5.23 -10.31 8.34
N ALA A 58 -4.17 -9.66 7.84
CA ALA A 58 -3.42 -8.72 8.64
C ALA A 58 -4.27 -7.51 9.05
N LEU A 59 -5.10 -7.03 8.13
CA LEU A 59 -5.99 -5.90 8.40
C LEU A 59 -7.01 -6.26 9.48
N LEU A 60 -7.57 -7.47 9.41
CA LEU A 60 -8.52 -7.95 10.40
C LEU A 60 -7.89 -8.16 11.77
N ALA A 61 -6.61 -8.51 11.80
CA ALA A 61 -5.90 -8.69 13.06
C ALA A 61 -5.57 -7.37 13.74
N GLU A 62 -5.36 -6.31 12.96
CA GLU A 62 -4.91 -5.00 13.48
C GLU A 62 -6.05 -4.02 13.72
N TYR A 63 -7.13 -4.12 12.96
CA TYR A 63 -8.24 -3.15 13.00
C TYR A 63 -9.57 -3.88 13.18
N GLU A 64 -10.52 -3.18 13.81
CA GLU A 64 -11.89 -3.69 13.94
C GLU A 64 -12.67 -3.32 12.67
N VAL A 65 -12.67 -4.20 11.70
CA VAL A 65 -13.41 -4.01 10.45
C VAL A 65 -14.09 -5.32 10.06
N ASP A 66 -15.17 -5.23 9.31
CA ASP A 66 -15.83 -6.41 8.76
C ASP A 66 -14.97 -6.99 7.63
N ARG A 67 -14.96 -8.32 7.51
CA ARG A 67 -14.20 -8.99 6.45
C ARG A 67 -14.56 -8.48 5.06
N ALA A 68 -15.85 -8.28 4.79
CA ALA A 68 -16.28 -7.79 3.48
C ALA A 68 -15.70 -6.42 3.16
N ILE A 69 -15.61 -5.54 4.16
CA ILE A 69 -15.03 -4.21 3.99
C ILE A 69 -13.52 -4.32 3.79
N ALA A 70 -12.86 -5.17 4.58
CA ALA A 70 -11.43 -5.39 4.45
C ALA A 70 -11.06 -5.93 3.07
N GLU A 71 -11.81 -6.90 2.57
CA GLU A 71 -11.58 -7.47 1.24
C GLU A 71 -11.76 -6.42 0.16
N ARG A 72 -12.81 -5.61 0.26
CA ARG A 72 -13.07 -4.55 -0.70
C ARG A 72 -11.94 -3.52 -0.70
N ASP A 73 -11.51 -3.08 0.47
CA ASP A 73 -10.49 -2.05 0.59
C ASP A 73 -9.11 -2.54 0.14
N VAL A 74 -8.76 -3.77 0.49
CA VAL A 74 -7.52 -4.39 0.04
C VAL A 74 -7.51 -4.51 -1.48
N HIS A 75 -8.61 -5.02 -2.04
CA HIS A 75 -8.69 -5.19 -3.49
C HIS A 75 -8.59 -3.86 -4.22
N ALA A 76 -9.26 -2.83 -3.72
CA ALA A 76 -9.22 -1.50 -4.34
C ALA A 76 -7.80 -0.93 -4.32
N LEU A 77 -7.09 -1.08 -3.20
CA LEU A 77 -5.71 -0.61 -3.11
C LEU A 77 -4.80 -1.38 -4.05
N VAL A 78 -4.92 -2.70 -4.08
CA VAL A 78 -4.10 -3.56 -4.96
C VAL A 78 -4.32 -3.20 -6.43
N GLU A 79 -5.57 -2.99 -6.84
CA GLU A 79 -5.87 -2.62 -8.21
C GLU A 79 -5.32 -1.24 -8.56
N LEU A 80 -5.41 -0.28 -7.64
CA LEU A 80 -4.85 1.05 -7.83
C LEU A 80 -3.33 0.95 -8.00
N MET A 81 -2.66 0.18 -7.16
CA MET A 81 -1.21 0.01 -7.23
C MET A 81 -0.79 -0.72 -8.50
N ARG A 82 -1.57 -1.70 -8.93
CA ARG A 82 -1.31 -2.43 -10.19
C ARG A 82 -1.45 -1.49 -11.38
N GLU A 83 -2.49 -0.67 -11.39
CA GLU A 83 -2.74 0.31 -12.45
C GLU A 83 -1.57 1.29 -12.57
N LYS A 84 -0.99 1.68 -11.45
CA LYS A 84 0.15 2.60 -11.43
C LYS A 84 1.49 1.89 -11.57
N LYS A 85 1.47 0.57 -11.78
CA LYS A 85 2.66 -0.26 -12.02
C LYS A 85 3.67 -0.19 -10.89
N LEU A 86 3.16 -0.22 -9.65
CA LEU A 86 4.00 -0.15 -8.46
C LEU A 86 4.54 -1.50 -8.00
N PHE A 87 4.01 -2.59 -8.52
CA PHE A 87 4.49 -3.93 -8.18
C PHE A 87 5.66 -4.35 -9.06
N VAL A 88 6.55 -5.11 -8.44
CA VAL A 88 7.68 -5.70 -9.15
C VAL A 88 7.27 -7.02 -9.76
#